data_728fe3d84178c997c6152bf035d355ac
#
_entry.id   728fe3d84178c997c6152bf035d355ac
#
_cell.length_a   1.000
_cell.length_b   1.000
_cell.length_c   1.000
_cell.angle_alpha   90.00
_cell.angle_beta   90.00
_cell.angle_gamma   90.00
#
_symmetry.space_group_name_H-M   'P 1'
#
loop_
_entity.id
_entity.type
_entity.pdbx_description
1 polymer ?
#
loop_
_entity_poly.entity_id
_entity_poly.type
_entity_poly.pdbx_seq_one_letter_code
_entity_poly.pdbx_strand_id
1 'polypeptide(L)'
;MVLSHPVAGNEQEKLAQLQHLDSAIEAVLLQRQNPLSGLLPASTAHTVHGNYGDAWVRDCVYSIQCVWGLAIAHRKLLGPCQRSWELEQRVVDLMRGLLSAMMRQAQKVERFKHSLDPLDALHAKYDSRNGEPVVPDDGWGHLQLDATSLFLLQLAQLSRSGLAVIHNRHEAAFIQNLVYYVARAYQTPDYGIWERGDKGNHGLPERNASSIGMAKAALEALDGVDLFAAHGDGSVTVLIPPGAVVRLRRALQGLLPRESASKEVDSACLSVIGYPAWALEDPELVERTARRIRRELGGLYGYKRFRRDGHQTVVEDITRLHYE
;
A
#
# COMPACT_ATOMS: atom_id res chain seq x y z
N MET A 1 4.45 -8.46 22.32
CA MET A 1 5.82 -8.97 22.10
C MET A 1 6.66 -7.77 21.70
N VAL A 2 7.47 -7.25 22.61
CA VAL A 2 8.42 -6.18 22.30
C VAL A 2 9.42 -6.81 21.36
N LEU A 3 9.47 -6.32 20.11
CA LEU A 3 10.59 -6.63 19.23
C LEU A 3 11.83 -6.11 19.95
N SER A 4 12.61 -7.03 20.55
CA SER A 4 13.93 -6.72 21.07
C SER A 4 14.70 -6.06 19.93
N HIS A 5 15.13 -4.81 20.12
CA HIS A 5 16.08 -4.19 19.21
C HIS A 5 17.25 -5.16 19.01
N PRO A 6 17.69 -5.39 17.77
CA PRO A 6 18.84 -6.24 17.54
C PRO A 6 20.01 -5.65 18.33
N VAL A 7 20.58 -6.47 19.19
CA VAL A 7 21.85 -6.17 19.86
C VAL A 7 22.83 -5.76 18.76
N ALA A 8 23.56 -4.69 18.96
CA ALA A 8 24.56 -4.19 18.01
C ALA A 8 25.62 -5.29 17.79
N GLY A 9 25.40 -6.13 16.78
CA GLY A 9 26.36 -7.10 16.29
C GLY A 9 27.63 -6.38 15.81
N ASN A 10 28.75 -7.07 15.80
CA ASN A 10 29.97 -6.52 15.25
C ASN A 10 29.77 -6.24 13.74
N GLU A 11 30.66 -5.50 13.14
CA GLU A 11 30.55 -5.08 11.73
C GLU A 11 30.52 -6.29 10.77
N GLN A 12 31.22 -7.36 11.09
CA GLN A 12 31.22 -8.62 10.33
C GLN A 12 29.85 -9.33 10.38
N GLU A 13 29.20 -9.36 11.51
CA GLU A 13 27.85 -9.94 11.65
C GLU A 13 26.82 -9.16 10.85
N LYS A 14 26.91 -7.82 10.85
CA LYS A 14 26.02 -6.96 10.05
C LYS A 14 26.23 -7.18 8.55
N LEU A 15 27.47 -7.33 8.11
CA LEU A 15 27.78 -7.63 6.71
C LEU A 15 27.28 -9.01 6.30
N ALA A 16 27.48 -10.03 7.12
CA ALA A 16 26.97 -11.39 6.85
C ALA A 16 25.43 -11.39 6.77
N GLN A 17 24.76 -10.66 7.67
CA GLN A 17 23.31 -10.48 7.62
C GLN A 17 22.84 -9.74 6.37
N LEU A 18 23.54 -8.68 5.96
CA LEU A 18 23.26 -7.93 4.74
C LEU A 18 23.35 -8.85 3.51
N GLN A 19 24.39 -9.64 3.38
CA GLN A 19 24.58 -10.59 2.29
C GLN A 19 23.48 -11.65 2.24
N HIS A 20 23.09 -12.17 3.43
CA HIS A 20 22.00 -13.13 3.51
C HIS A 20 20.65 -12.52 3.06
N LEU A 21 20.33 -11.31 3.52
CA LEU A 21 19.13 -10.58 3.11
C LEU A 21 19.14 -10.24 1.62
N ASP A 22 20.29 -9.83 1.07
CA ASP A 22 20.44 -9.55 -0.35
C ASP A 22 20.14 -10.80 -1.18
N SER A 23 20.74 -11.93 -0.86
CA SER A 23 20.49 -13.20 -1.54
C SER A 23 19.02 -13.63 -1.44
N ALA A 24 18.39 -13.48 -0.27
CA ALA A 24 17.00 -13.83 -0.07
C ALA A 24 16.04 -12.93 -0.88
N ILE A 25 16.27 -11.60 -0.86
CA ILE A 25 15.46 -10.63 -1.59
C ILE A 25 15.64 -10.82 -3.11
N GLU A 26 16.86 -11.08 -3.57
CA GLU A 26 17.13 -11.42 -4.97
C GLU A 26 16.30 -12.63 -5.41
N ALA A 27 16.37 -13.73 -4.66
CA ALA A 27 15.70 -14.99 -5.02
C ALA A 27 14.16 -14.91 -4.92
N VAL A 28 13.65 -14.20 -3.93
CA VAL A 28 12.19 -14.16 -3.66
C VAL A 28 11.47 -13.06 -4.42
N LEU A 29 12.09 -11.88 -4.57
CA LEU A 29 11.45 -10.70 -5.16
C LEU A 29 12.05 -10.33 -6.52
N LEU A 30 13.35 -10.02 -6.57
CA LEU A 30 13.93 -9.35 -7.75
C LEU A 30 13.95 -10.23 -9.00
N GLN A 31 14.13 -11.55 -8.86
CA GLN A 31 14.04 -12.49 -9.97
C GLN A 31 12.63 -12.61 -10.55
N ARG A 32 11.61 -12.12 -9.84
CA ARG A 32 10.20 -12.16 -10.27
C ARG A 32 9.71 -10.82 -10.81
N GLN A 33 10.50 -9.77 -10.63
CA GLN A 33 10.16 -8.47 -11.19
C GLN A 33 10.24 -8.53 -12.73
N ASN A 34 9.13 -8.20 -13.37
CA ASN A 34 9.07 -8.22 -14.82
C ASN A 34 10.00 -7.13 -15.40
N PRO A 35 10.93 -7.47 -16.29
CA PRO A 35 11.92 -6.52 -16.80
C PRO A 35 11.33 -5.44 -17.72
N LEU A 36 10.13 -5.66 -18.28
CA LEU A 36 9.48 -4.71 -19.18
C LEU A 36 8.50 -3.80 -18.46
N SER A 37 7.66 -4.37 -17.60
CA SER A 37 6.65 -3.60 -16.85
C SER A 37 7.17 -3.04 -15.53
N GLY A 38 8.24 -3.59 -14.98
CA GLY A 38 8.73 -3.29 -13.63
C GLY A 38 7.90 -3.91 -12.51
N LEU A 39 6.74 -4.52 -12.81
CA LEU A 39 5.78 -5.01 -11.83
C LEU A 39 6.20 -6.35 -11.22
N LEU A 40 5.68 -6.61 -10.01
CA LEU A 40 5.83 -7.86 -9.28
C LEU A 40 4.49 -8.62 -9.25
N PRO A 41 4.48 -9.93 -9.45
CA PRO A 41 3.29 -10.73 -9.15
C PRO A 41 3.08 -10.78 -7.63
N ALA A 42 1.82 -10.82 -7.18
CA ALA A 42 1.51 -10.96 -5.76
C ALA A 42 2.00 -12.30 -5.21
N SER A 43 1.96 -13.36 -6.02
CA SER A 43 2.52 -14.67 -5.71
C SER A 43 2.80 -15.45 -6.99
N THR A 44 3.64 -16.47 -6.88
CA THR A 44 3.85 -17.47 -7.95
C THR A 44 2.91 -18.67 -7.82
N ALA A 45 2.04 -18.67 -6.83
CA ALA A 45 1.12 -19.76 -6.58
C ALA A 45 -0.09 -19.70 -7.52
N HIS A 46 -0.40 -20.86 -8.15
CA HIS A 46 -1.69 -21.11 -8.77
C HIS A 46 -2.52 -21.94 -7.78
N THR A 47 -3.61 -21.39 -7.29
CA THR A 47 -4.47 -22.05 -6.31
C THR A 47 -5.87 -22.21 -6.86
N VAL A 48 -6.71 -22.99 -6.17
CA VAL A 48 -8.13 -23.11 -6.48
C VAL A 48 -8.89 -21.78 -6.37
N HIS A 49 -8.29 -20.77 -5.73
CA HIS A 49 -8.85 -19.43 -5.53
C HIS A 49 -8.46 -18.44 -6.63
N GLY A 50 -7.62 -18.85 -7.58
CA GLY A 50 -7.23 -18.02 -8.72
C GLY A 50 -5.73 -17.98 -8.99
N ASN A 51 -5.39 -17.18 -9.99
CA ASN A 51 -4.03 -16.90 -10.41
C ASN A 51 -3.52 -15.66 -9.65
N TYR A 52 -2.52 -15.83 -8.80
CA TYR A 52 -1.87 -14.74 -8.08
C TYR A 52 -0.66 -14.16 -8.84
N GLY A 53 -0.50 -14.50 -10.12
CA GLY A 53 0.52 -13.94 -11.02
C GLY A 53 0.29 -12.47 -11.40
N ASP A 54 -0.87 -11.93 -11.07
CA ASP A 54 -1.17 -10.52 -11.29
C ASP A 54 -0.48 -9.61 -10.25
N ALA A 55 -0.32 -8.34 -10.59
CA ALA A 55 0.28 -7.32 -9.75
C ALA A 55 -0.80 -6.55 -8.97
N TRP A 56 -0.87 -6.75 -7.67
CA TRP A 56 -1.64 -5.85 -6.79
C TRP A 56 -0.79 -4.65 -6.42
N VAL A 57 -1.36 -3.46 -6.49
CA VAL A 57 -0.65 -2.21 -6.12
C VAL A 57 -0.09 -2.29 -4.71
N ARG A 58 -0.87 -2.76 -3.76
CA ARG A 58 -0.46 -2.90 -2.34
C ARG A 58 0.70 -3.87 -2.19
N ASP A 59 0.60 -5.06 -2.78
CA ASP A 59 1.64 -6.10 -2.70
C ASP A 59 2.94 -5.63 -3.34
N CYS A 60 2.85 -4.99 -4.51
CA CYS A 60 3.99 -4.37 -5.17
C CYS A 60 4.69 -3.35 -4.28
N VAL A 61 3.94 -2.43 -3.65
CA VAL A 61 4.52 -1.38 -2.81
C VAL A 61 5.15 -1.97 -1.55
N TYR A 62 4.51 -2.89 -0.84
CA TYR A 62 5.12 -3.52 0.34
C TYR A 62 6.36 -4.34 -0.02
N SER A 63 6.33 -5.08 -1.12
CA SER A 63 7.48 -5.86 -1.60
C SER A 63 8.67 -4.96 -1.93
N ILE A 64 8.43 -3.86 -2.62
CA ILE A 64 9.53 -2.99 -3.04
C ILE A 64 10.12 -2.18 -1.88
N GLN A 65 9.40 -1.99 -0.79
CA GLN A 65 9.95 -1.39 0.43
C GLN A 65 11.08 -2.24 1.03
N CYS A 66 11.01 -3.57 0.90
CA CYS A 66 12.10 -4.45 1.31
C CYS A 66 13.36 -4.20 0.49
N VAL A 67 13.22 -4.02 -0.83
CA VAL A 67 14.32 -3.73 -1.75
C VAL A 67 14.93 -2.36 -1.44
N TRP A 68 14.09 -1.36 -1.19
CA TRP A 68 14.55 -0.03 -0.79
C TRP A 68 15.28 -0.03 0.55
N GLY A 69 14.74 -0.77 1.54
CA GLY A 69 15.40 -0.96 2.84
C GLY A 69 16.78 -1.61 2.69
N LEU A 70 16.91 -2.59 1.78
CA LEU A 70 18.18 -3.22 1.45
C LEU A 70 19.18 -2.23 0.81
N ALA A 71 18.71 -1.39 -0.14
CA ALA A 71 19.53 -0.35 -0.75
C ALA A 71 20.08 0.64 0.30
N ILE A 72 19.23 1.07 1.24
CA ILE A 72 19.62 1.93 2.35
C ILE A 72 20.63 1.23 3.26
N ALA A 73 20.44 -0.06 3.54
CA ALA A 73 21.37 -0.84 4.36
C ALA A 73 22.76 -0.95 3.70
N HIS A 74 22.82 -1.22 2.40
CA HIS A 74 24.08 -1.20 1.63
C HIS A 74 24.78 0.16 1.74
N ARG A 75 24.07 1.27 1.51
CA ARG A 75 24.64 2.61 1.63
C ARG A 75 25.18 2.92 3.03
N LYS A 76 24.46 2.49 4.07
CA LYS A 76 24.85 2.73 5.47
C LYS A 76 26.07 1.93 5.91
N LEU A 77 26.21 0.68 5.43
CA LEU A 77 27.28 -0.21 5.85
C LEU A 77 28.51 -0.15 4.95
N LEU A 78 28.32 0.07 3.65
CA LEU A 78 29.39 0.00 2.64
C LEU A 78 29.66 1.33 1.93
N GLY A 79 28.87 2.38 2.24
CA GLY A 79 28.85 3.61 1.44
C GLY A 79 28.09 3.44 0.12
N PRO A 80 27.99 4.51 -0.69
CA PRO A 80 27.42 4.42 -2.03
C PRO A 80 28.16 3.39 -2.88
N CYS A 81 27.45 2.38 -3.38
CA CYS A 81 28.04 1.29 -4.16
C CYS A 81 27.11 0.90 -5.31
N GLN A 82 27.66 0.16 -6.30
CA GLN A 82 26.91 -0.29 -7.46
C GLN A 82 25.62 -1.03 -7.05
N ARG A 83 25.70 -1.93 -6.06
CA ARG A 83 24.56 -2.72 -5.61
C ARG A 83 23.45 -1.84 -5.05
N SER A 84 23.77 -0.83 -4.23
CA SER A 84 22.76 0.09 -3.71
C SER A 84 22.04 0.86 -4.82
N TRP A 85 22.77 1.25 -5.86
CA TRP A 85 22.21 1.92 -7.03
C TRP A 85 21.31 0.98 -7.85
N GLU A 86 21.74 -0.26 -8.11
CA GLU A 86 20.91 -1.27 -8.80
C GLU A 86 19.60 -1.52 -8.08
N LEU A 87 19.64 -1.66 -6.76
CA LEU A 87 18.43 -1.86 -5.94
C LEU A 87 17.48 -0.64 -6.02
N GLU A 88 18.02 0.56 -6.01
CA GLU A 88 17.22 1.78 -6.18
C GLU A 88 16.57 1.86 -7.56
N GLN A 89 17.27 1.46 -8.62
CA GLN A 89 16.67 1.39 -9.95
C GLN A 89 15.50 0.39 -9.98
N ARG A 90 15.63 -0.77 -9.34
CA ARG A 90 14.53 -1.74 -9.21
C ARG A 90 13.31 -1.15 -8.50
N VAL A 91 13.54 -0.30 -7.47
CA VAL A 91 12.47 0.44 -6.78
C VAL A 91 11.80 1.43 -7.74
N VAL A 92 12.58 2.21 -8.46
CA VAL A 92 12.07 3.18 -9.44
C VAL A 92 11.28 2.48 -10.54
N ASP A 93 11.79 1.38 -11.10
CA ASP A 93 11.16 0.63 -12.18
C ASP A 93 9.77 0.12 -11.76
N LEU A 94 9.63 -0.42 -10.55
CA LEU A 94 8.34 -0.88 -10.05
C LEU A 94 7.36 0.29 -9.87
N MET A 95 7.78 1.36 -9.23
CA MET A 95 6.91 2.52 -9.00
C MET A 95 6.47 3.16 -10.31
N ARG A 96 7.33 3.19 -11.31
CA ARG A 96 7.00 3.66 -12.66
C ARG A 96 6.07 2.70 -13.39
N GLY A 97 6.24 1.39 -13.21
CA GLY A 97 5.30 0.39 -13.73
C GLY A 97 3.88 0.59 -13.20
N LEU A 98 3.73 0.79 -11.89
CA LEU A 98 2.45 1.11 -11.27
C LEU A 98 1.89 2.45 -11.77
N LEU A 99 2.72 3.48 -11.87
CA LEU A 99 2.34 4.78 -12.42
C LEU A 99 1.79 4.64 -13.84
N SER A 100 2.51 3.92 -14.70
CA SER A 100 2.10 3.69 -16.09
C SER A 100 0.76 2.95 -16.18
N ALA A 101 0.55 1.91 -15.36
CA ALA A 101 -0.70 1.16 -15.29
C ALA A 101 -1.88 2.06 -14.88
N MET A 102 -1.70 2.90 -13.85
CA MET A 102 -2.73 3.84 -13.40
C MET A 102 -2.98 4.96 -14.42
N MET A 103 -1.95 5.46 -15.11
CA MET A 103 -2.09 6.51 -16.12
C MET A 103 -2.92 6.07 -17.33
N ARG A 104 -2.97 4.78 -17.67
CA ARG A 104 -3.88 4.24 -18.71
C ARG A 104 -5.35 4.47 -18.37
N GLN A 105 -5.66 4.62 -17.10
CA GLN A 105 -7.00 4.89 -16.59
C GLN A 105 -7.21 6.38 -16.21
N ALA A 106 -6.39 7.29 -16.72
CA ALA A 106 -6.44 8.73 -16.36
C ALA A 106 -7.83 9.36 -16.56
N GLN A 107 -8.56 8.93 -17.61
CA GLN A 107 -9.92 9.42 -17.84
C GLN A 107 -10.90 8.97 -16.75
N LYS A 108 -10.74 7.77 -16.18
CA LYS A 108 -11.54 7.32 -15.03
C LYS A 108 -11.23 8.18 -13.81
N VAL A 109 -9.95 8.42 -13.52
CA VAL A 109 -9.54 9.34 -12.44
C VAL A 109 -10.18 10.70 -12.58
N GLU A 110 -10.20 11.23 -13.81
CA GLU A 110 -10.82 12.53 -14.10
C GLU A 110 -12.33 12.52 -13.81
N ARG A 111 -13.07 11.51 -14.29
CA ARG A 111 -14.51 11.39 -14.03
C ARG A 111 -14.83 11.16 -12.57
N PHE A 112 -14.10 10.25 -11.90
CA PHE A 112 -14.35 9.89 -10.51
C PHE A 112 -14.25 11.09 -9.55
N LYS A 113 -13.36 12.04 -9.80
CA LYS A 113 -13.25 13.26 -8.99
C LYS A 113 -14.56 14.03 -8.89
N HIS A 114 -15.44 13.87 -9.88
CA HIS A 114 -16.73 14.56 -9.95
C HIS A 114 -17.89 13.64 -9.59
N SER A 115 -17.91 12.42 -10.15
CA SER A 115 -19.02 11.46 -9.99
C SER A 115 -19.01 10.74 -8.64
N LEU A 116 -17.84 10.38 -8.13
CA LEU A 116 -17.65 9.41 -7.04
C LEU A 116 -18.29 8.04 -7.35
N ASP A 117 -18.54 7.75 -8.63
CA ASP A 117 -19.10 6.48 -9.09
C ASP A 117 -18.04 5.38 -8.97
N PRO A 118 -18.32 4.26 -8.29
CA PRO A 118 -17.41 3.12 -8.21
C PRO A 118 -16.93 2.61 -9.58
N LEU A 119 -17.73 2.71 -10.65
CA LEU A 119 -17.34 2.31 -12.00
C LEU A 119 -16.24 3.19 -12.62
N ASP A 120 -16.08 4.40 -12.11
CA ASP A 120 -14.99 5.31 -12.49
C ASP A 120 -13.77 5.18 -11.58
N ALA A 121 -13.80 4.27 -10.59
CA ALA A 121 -12.68 4.10 -9.66
C ALA A 121 -11.47 3.42 -10.34
N LEU A 122 -10.27 3.75 -9.84
CA LEU A 122 -9.04 3.06 -10.25
C LEU A 122 -9.03 1.61 -9.80
N HIS A 123 -8.54 0.75 -10.66
CA HIS A 123 -8.24 -0.62 -10.30
C HIS A 123 -7.03 -0.71 -9.36
N ALA A 124 -7.06 -1.65 -8.43
CA ALA A 124 -5.94 -1.96 -7.53
C ALA A 124 -5.10 -3.16 -8.00
N LYS A 125 -5.48 -3.77 -9.15
CA LYS A 125 -4.91 -5.02 -9.65
C LYS A 125 -4.70 -4.96 -11.15
N TYR A 126 -3.50 -5.37 -11.59
CA TYR A 126 -3.06 -5.27 -12.98
C TYR A 126 -2.36 -6.55 -13.44
N ASP A 127 -2.37 -6.84 -14.73
CA ASP A 127 -1.52 -7.88 -15.33
C ASP A 127 -0.04 -7.49 -15.12
N SER A 128 0.71 -8.36 -14.46
CA SER A 128 2.11 -8.11 -14.13
C SER A 128 3.03 -7.97 -15.35
N ARG A 129 2.60 -8.40 -16.54
CA ARG A 129 3.38 -8.38 -17.78
C ARG A 129 3.22 -7.08 -18.54
N ASN A 130 2.03 -6.50 -18.54
CA ASN A 130 1.69 -5.36 -19.40
C ASN A 130 1.01 -4.19 -18.68
N GLY A 131 0.60 -4.35 -17.41
CA GLY A 131 -0.03 -3.30 -16.63
C GLY A 131 -1.48 -2.99 -17.02
N GLU A 132 -2.16 -3.89 -17.73
CA GLU A 132 -3.59 -3.74 -18.02
C GLU A 132 -4.46 -4.18 -16.82
N PRO A 133 -5.65 -3.58 -16.61
CA PRO A 133 -6.60 -4.05 -15.63
C PRO A 133 -7.00 -5.51 -15.88
N VAL A 134 -7.09 -6.32 -14.83
CA VAL A 134 -7.39 -7.76 -14.93
C VAL A 134 -8.82 -8.12 -14.53
N VAL A 135 -9.60 -7.15 -14.09
CA VAL A 135 -11.03 -7.30 -13.79
C VAL A 135 -11.82 -6.19 -14.48
N PRO A 136 -13.10 -6.40 -14.83
CA PRO A 136 -13.95 -5.35 -15.38
C PRO A 136 -14.25 -4.27 -14.32
N ASP A 137 -14.77 -3.12 -14.75
CA ASP A 137 -15.01 -1.95 -13.87
C ASP A 137 -16.07 -2.21 -12.78
N ASP A 138 -16.98 -3.15 -13.02
CA ASP A 138 -17.95 -3.68 -12.05
C ASP A 138 -17.43 -4.93 -11.33
N GLY A 139 -16.19 -5.32 -11.60
CA GLY A 139 -15.57 -6.52 -11.04
C GLY A 139 -15.37 -6.41 -9.53
N TRP A 140 -15.49 -7.55 -8.87
CA TRP A 140 -15.34 -7.65 -7.43
C TRP A 140 -13.94 -7.21 -6.98
N GLY A 141 -13.89 -6.36 -5.94
CA GLY A 141 -12.65 -5.96 -5.29
C GLY A 141 -11.79 -4.96 -6.07
N HIS A 142 -12.26 -4.40 -7.19
CA HIS A 142 -11.46 -3.47 -7.98
C HIS A 142 -11.14 -2.14 -7.25
N LEU A 143 -12.08 -1.60 -6.49
CA LEU A 143 -11.88 -0.36 -5.73
C LEU A 143 -11.31 -0.66 -4.34
N GLN A 144 -10.04 -0.30 -4.17
CA GLN A 144 -9.30 -0.40 -2.91
C GLN A 144 -8.52 0.91 -2.72
N LEU A 145 -9.11 1.84 -1.99
CA LEU A 145 -8.55 3.18 -1.82
C LEU A 145 -7.22 3.17 -1.07
N ASP A 146 -7.03 2.22 -0.16
CA ASP A 146 -5.76 2.03 0.56
C ASP A 146 -4.60 1.78 -0.40
N ALA A 147 -4.80 1.02 -1.47
CA ALA A 147 -3.75 0.66 -2.42
C ALA A 147 -3.20 1.88 -3.19
N THR A 148 -4.08 2.69 -3.79
CA THR A 148 -3.69 3.94 -4.46
C THR A 148 -3.05 4.91 -3.49
N SER A 149 -3.57 4.99 -2.27
CA SER A 149 -3.04 5.86 -1.22
C SER A 149 -1.66 5.41 -0.76
N LEU A 150 -1.43 4.11 -0.61
CA LEU A 150 -0.13 3.54 -0.26
C LEU A 150 0.92 3.82 -1.35
N PHE A 151 0.53 3.74 -2.64
CA PHE A 151 1.41 4.15 -3.75
C PHE A 151 1.84 5.62 -3.60
N LEU A 152 0.90 6.51 -3.31
CA LEU A 152 1.19 7.94 -3.14
C LEU A 152 2.05 8.21 -1.90
N LEU A 153 1.83 7.49 -0.80
CA LEU A 153 2.65 7.57 0.42
C LEU A 153 4.10 7.15 0.12
N GLN A 154 4.28 6.03 -0.58
CA GLN A 154 5.60 5.56 -0.98
C GLN A 154 6.28 6.52 -1.95
N LEU A 155 5.54 7.06 -2.93
CA LEU A 155 6.07 8.07 -3.84
C LEU A 155 6.63 9.29 -3.10
N ALA A 156 5.89 9.79 -2.10
CA ALA A 156 6.34 10.93 -1.29
C ALA A 156 7.66 10.62 -0.56
N GLN A 157 7.77 9.42 0.01
CA GLN A 157 8.99 9.00 0.73
C GLN A 157 10.19 8.88 -0.22
N LEU A 158 9.99 8.27 -1.40
CA LEU A 158 11.05 8.12 -2.41
C LEU A 158 11.50 9.47 -2.97
N SER A 159 10.56 10.36 -3.32
CA SER A 159 10.87 11.71 -3.82
C SER A 159 11.66 12.52 -2.79
N ARG A 160 11.26 12.48 -1.51
CA ARG A 160 12.01 13.15 -0.42
C ARG A 160 13.40 12.53 -0.18
N SER A 161 13.60 11.27 -0.58
CA SER A 161 14.89 10.59 -0.48
C SER A 161 15.79 10.81 -1.72
N GLY A 162 15.31 11.58 -2.70
CA GLY A 162 16.06 11.91 -3.91
C GLY A 162 15.95 10.89 -5.03
N LEU A 163 15.00 9.93 -4.97
CA LEU A 163 14.75 9.02 -6.07
C LEU A 163 13.79 9.64 -7.09
N ALA A 164 14.22 9.68 -8.35
CA ALA A 164 13.46 10.25 -9.46
C ALA A 164 12.46 9.24 -10.02
N VAL A 165 11.27 9.16 -9.44
CA VAL A 165 10.18 8.33 -9.97
C VAL A 165 9.42 9.05 -11.07
N ILE A 166 9.21 10.35 -10.94
CA ILE A 166 8.46 11.20 -11.87
C ILE A 166 9.43 11.87 -12.84
N HIS A 167 9.27 11.64 -14.14
CA HIS A 167 10.23 12.07 -15.15
C HIS A 167 9.76 13.27 -15.99
N ASN A 168 8.48 13.57 -16.02
CA ASN A 168 7.95 14.64 -16.84
C ASN A 168 6.71 15.28 -16.24
N ARG A 169 6.33 16.46 -16.79
CA ARG A 169 5.17 17.24 -16.31
C ARG A 169 3.83 16.54 -16.49
N HIS A 170 3.70 15.64 -17.47
CA HIS A 170 2.48 14.87 -17.67
C HIS A 170 2.27 13.86 -16.54
N GLU A 171 3.34 13.16 -16.13
CA GLU A 171 3.32 12.27 -14.95
C GLU A 171 3.02 13.06 -13.68
N ALA A 172 3.66 14.21 -13.49
CA ALA A 172 3.41 15.06 -12.33
C ALA A 172 1.96 15.57 -12.28
N ALA A 173 1.38 15.94 -13.41
CA ALA A 173 -0.03 16.33 -13.51
C ALA A 173 -0.95 15.15 -13.16
N PHE A 174 -0.61 13.92 -13.54
CA PHE A 174 -1.36 12.75 -13.16
C PHE A 174 -1.28 12.49 -11.64
N ILE A 175 -0.11 12.64 -11.01
CA ILE A 175 0.01 12.55 -9.55
C ILE A 175 -0.86 13.60 -8.86
N GLN A 176 -0.88 14.83 -9.35
CA GLN A 176 -1.78 15.85 -8.82
C GLN A 176 -3.26 15.47 -8.97
N ASN A 177 -3.63 14.80 -10.08
CA ASN A 177 -4.98 14.27 -10.27
C ASN A 177 -5.29 13.13 -9.27
N LEU A 178 -4.34 12.24 -8.97
CA LEU A 178 -4.51 11.22 -7.94
C LEU A 178 -4.69 11.84 -6.56
N VAL A 179 -4.02 12.95 -6.25
CA VAL A 179 -4.23 13.70 -5.01
C VAL A 179 -5.68 14.18 -4.91
N TYR A 180 -6.24 14.76 -5.98
CA TYR A 180 -7.64 15.16 -6.01
C TYR A 180 -8.60 13.97 -5.92
N TYR A 181 -8.25 12.85 -6.55
CA TYR A 181 -8.98 11.58 -6.48
C TYR A 181 -9.08 11.08 -5.03
N VAL A 182 -7.96 10.84 -4.34
CA VAL A 182 -7.97 10.31 -2.96
C VAL A 182 -8.57 11.29 -1.95
N ALA A 183 -8.44 12.59 -2.17
CA ALA A 183 -9.03 13.62 -1.32
C ALA A 183 -10.57 13.55 -1.28
N ARG A 184 -11.20 12.88 -2.24
CA ARG A 184 -12.65 12.69 -2.33
C ARG A 184 -13.08 11.23 -2.20
N ALA A 185 -12.28 10.28 -2.67
CA ALA A 185 -12.60 8.86 -2.75
C ALA A 185 -13.00 8.24 -1.39
N TYR A 186 -12.52 8.77 -0.26
CA TYR A 186 -12.91 8.32 1.07
C TYR A 186 -14.43 8.38 1.37
N GLN A 187 -15.20 9.06 0.52
CA GLN A 187 -16.66 9.14 0.62
C GLN A 187 -17.34 7.94 -0.04
N THR A 188 -16.65 7.31 -1.00
CA THR A 188 -17.14 6.14 -1.73
C THR A 188 -16.80 4.89 -0.92
N PRO A 189 -17.77 3.99 -0.67
CA PRO A 189 -17.49 2.67 -0.12
C PRO A 189 -16.55 1.89 -1.01
N ASP A 190 -15.58 1.19 -0.41
CA ASP A 190 -14.60 0.37 -1.09
C ASP A 190 -14.53 -1.05 -0.50
N TYR A 191 -13.75 -1.93 -1.13
CA TYR A 191 -13.62 -3.32 -0.67
C TYR A 191 -12.55 -3.48 0.43
N GLY A 192 -11.78 -2.42 0.69
CA GLY A 192 -10.74 -2.38 1.72
C GLY A 192 -9.56 -3.30 1.45
N ILE A 193 -8.67 -3.36 2.41
CA ILE A 193 -7.39 -4.08 2.32
C ILE A 193 -7.55 -5.60 2.08
N TRP A 194 -8.66 -6.19 2.53
CA TRP A 194 -8.93 -7.63 2.39
C TRP A 194 -9.72 -7.99 1.13
N GLU A 195 -10.13 -7.03 0.32
CA GLU A 195 -10.95 -7.25 -0.88
C GLU A 195 -12.31 -7.91 -0.60
N ARG A 196 -12.87 -7.71 0.60
CA ARG A 196 -14.06 -8.43 1.07
C ARG A 196 -15.32 -7.58 1.14
N GLY A 197 -15.18 -6.26 1.22
CA GLY A 197 -16.31 -5.39 1.56
C GLY A 197 -16.81 -5.69 2.97
N ASP A 198 -18.10 -6.03 3.09
CA ASP A 198 -18.73 -6.31 4.37
C ASP A 198 -18.23 -7.59 5.04
N LYS A 199 -18.43 -7.69 6.36
CA LYS A 199 -18.02 -8.81 7.21
C LYS A 199 -18.65 -10.15 6.79
N GLY A 200 -19.87 -10.10 6.25
CA GLY A 200 -20.60 -11.28 5.78
C GLY A 200 -20.09 -11.82 4.45
N ASN A 201 -19.14 -11.12 3.83
CA ASN A 201 -18.61 -11.46 2.50
C ASN A 201 -19.69 -11.54 1.40
N HIS A 202 -20.67 -10.63 1.48
CA HIS A 202 -21.75 -10.51 0.49
C HIS A 202 -21.32 -9.66 -0.73
N GLY A 203 -20.06 -9.19 -0.77
CA GLY A 203 -19.57 -8.31 -1.82
C GLY A 203 -20.06 -6.86 -1.72
N LEU A 204 -20.56 -6.46 -0.55
CA LEU A 204 -21.05 -5.10 -0.32
C LEU A 204 -19.89 -4.21 0.13
N PRO A 205 -19.51 -3.18 -0.65
CA PRO A 205 -18.43 -2.29 -0.25
C PRO A 205 -18.84 -1.46 0.98
N GLU A 206 -17.86 -1.12 1.82
CA GLU A 206 -18.04 -0.30 3.01
C GLU A 206 -17.02 0.82 3.08
N ARG A 207 -17.26 1.83 3.88
CA ARG A 207 -16.23 2.82 4.20
C ARG A 207 -15.32 2.23 5.27
N ASN A 208 -14.03 2.07 4.90
CA ASN A 208 -13.02 1.40 5.71
C ASN A 208 -12.07 2.41 6.37
N ALA A 209 -11.80 2.24 7.66
CA ALA A 209 -10.88 3.09 8.41
C ALA A 209 -9.45 2.96 7.87
N SER A 210 -9.03 1.75 7.47
CA SER A 210 -7.72 1.52 6.83
C SER A 210 -7.56 2.32 5.55
N SER A 211 -8.57 2.33 4.67
CA SER A 211 -8.56 3.12 3.43
C SER A 211 -8.52 4.62 3.70
N ILE A 212 -9.33 5.10 4.63
CA ILE A 212 -9.39 6.53 5.00
C ILE A 212 -8.08 6.99 5.64
N GLY A 213 -7.52 6.18 6.55
CA GLY A 213 -6.27 6.49 7.23
C GLY A 213 -5.08 6.51 6.28
N MET A 214 -5.01 5.57 5.35
CA MET A 214 -3.96 5.54 4.33
C MET A 214 -4.05 6.76 3.40
N ALA A 215 -5.27 7.16 2.99
CA ALA A 215 -5.49 8.36 2.20
C ALA A 215 -5.04 9.64 2.95
N LYS A 216 -5.35 9.74 4.24
CA LYS A 216 -4.89 10.86 5.08
C LYS A 216 -3.36 10.93 5.11
N ALA A 217 -2.71 9.81 5.41
CA ALA A 217 -1.25 9.74 5.49
C ALA A 217 -0.57 10.09 4.16
N ALA A 218 -1.12 9.60 3.03
CA ALA A 218 -0.62 9.92 1.71
C ALA A 218 -0.69 11.42 1.40
N LEU A 219 -1.83 12.06 1.69
CA LEU A 219 -1.98 13.50 1.47
C LEU A 219 -1.03 14.33 2.36
N GLU A 220 -0.89 13.96 3.64
CA GLU A 220 0.06 14.62 4.55
C GLU A 220 1.51 14.45 4.09
N ALA A 221 1.88 13.25 3.64
CA ALA A 221 3.23 12.98 3.16
C ALA A 221 3.56 13.72 1.86
N LEU A 222 2.57 13.94 0.99
CA LEU A 222 2.74 14.62 -0.29
C LEU A 222 2.70 16.15 -0.17
N ASP A 223 2.23 16.71 0.94
CA ASP A 223 2.11 18.15 1.09
C ASP A 223 3.46 18.84 0.93
N GLY A 224 3.54 19.74 -0.04
CA GLY A 224 4.75 20.46 -0.39
C GLY A 224 5.88 19.62 -1.00
N VAL A 225 5.62 18.37 -1.42
CA VAL A 225 6.64 17.57 -2.11
C VAL A 225 6.88 18.13 -3.50
N ASP A 226 8.14 18.41 -3.80
CA ASP A 226 8.60 18.70 -5.16
C ASP A 226 8.92 17.38 -5.88
N LEU A 227 8.14 17.08 -6.92
CA LEU A 227 8.27 15.86 -7.70
C LEU A 227 9.51 15.86 -8.61
N PHE A 228 10.13 17.02 -8.84
CA PHE A 228 11.34 17.18 -9.66
C PHE A 228 12.59 17.51 -8.87
N ALA A 229 12.55 17.48 -7.55
CA ALA A 229 13.70 17.80 -6.72
C ALA A 229 14.97 17.00 -7.09
N ALA A 230 14.80 15.74 -7.51
CA ALA A 230 15.90 14.87 -7.94
C ALA A 230 16.49 15.24 -9.31
N HIS A 231 15.79 16.00 -10.15
CA HIS A 231 16.21 16.34 -11.50
C HIS A 231 16.95 17.68 -11.60
N GLY A 232 16.77 18.56 -10.63
CA GLY A 232 17.34 19.92 -10.64
C GLY A 232 16.71 20.88 -11.67
N ASP A 233 15.74 20.44 -12.43
CA ASP A 233 15.14 21.18 -13.57
C ASP A 233 13.76 21.77 -13.24
N GLY A 234 13.74 22.72 -12.33
CA GLY A 234 12.52 23.40 -11.94
C GLY A 234 11.71 22.60 -10.92
N SER A 235 10.78 23.28 -10.27
CA SER A 235 9.96 22.72 -9.20
C SER A 235 8.55 22.40 -9.69
N VAL A 236 8.03 21.23 -9.31
CA VAL A 236 6.63 20.86 -9.45
C VAL A 236 6.11 20.37 -8.12
N THR A 237 5.62 21.31 -7.32
CA THR A 237 5.15 21.04 -5.97
C THR A 237 3.72 20.51 -5.98
N VAL A 238 3.49 19.42 -5.25
CA VAL A 238 2.15 18.87 -5.03
C VAL A 238 1.33 19.78 -4.15
N LEU A 239 0.08 20.03 -4.57
CA LEU A 239 -0.88 20.86 -3.85
C LEU A 239 -1.98 19.99 -3.23
N ILE A 240 -2.16 20.08 -1.94
CA ILE A 240 -3.24 19.38 -1.24
C ILE A 240 -4.49 20.26 -1.18
N PRO A 241 -5.69 19.72 -1.57
CA PRO A 241 -6.92 20.50 -1.51
C PRO A 241 -7.21 21.00 -0.08
N PRO A 242 -7.59 22.29 0.06
CA PRO A 242 -7.85 22.87 1.37
C PRO A 242 -8.85 22.06 2.19
N GLY A 243 -8.48 21.75 3.43
CA GLY A 243 -9.31 20.99 4.38
C GLY A 243 -9.44 19.49 4.09
N ALA A 244 -8.80 18.93 3.05
CA ALA A 244 -8.88 17.50 2.71
C ALA A 244 -8.40 16.63 3.88
N VAL A 245 -7.22 16.91 4.42
CA VAL A 245 -6.66 16.18 5.56
C VAL A 245 -7.56 16.27 6.79
N VAL A 246 -8.14 17.44 7.06
CA VAL A 246 -9.06 17.64 8.20
C VAL A 246 -10.33 16.80 8.05
N ARG A 247 -10.88 16.71 6.84
CA ARG A 247 -12.05 15.87 6.57
C ARG A 247 -11.75 14.39 6.74
N LEU A 248 -10.60 13.92 6.22
CA LEU A 248 -10.14 12.54 6.38
C LEU A 248 -9.88 12.19 7.85
N ARG A 249 -9.23 13.10 8.61
CA ARG A 249 -9.02 12.94 10.05
C ARG A 249 -10.33 12.75 10.80
N ARG A 250 -11.32 13.60 10.55
CA ARG A 250 -12.66 13.49 11.19
C ARG A 250 -13.35 12.18 10.82
N ALA A 251 -13.26 11.77 9.54
CA ALA A 251 -13.88 10.52 9.08
C ALA A 251 -13.22 9.30 9.75
N LEU A 252 -11.88 9.29 9.84
CA LEU A 252 -11.11 8.24 10.49
C LEU A 252 -11.43 8.14 12.00
N GLN A 253 -11.40 9.27 12.70
CA GLN A 253 -11.72 9.32 14.13
C GLN A 253 -13.18 8.90 14.43
N GLY A 254 -14.09 9.16 13.50
CA GLY A 254 -15.49 8.75 13.61
C GLY A 254 -15.72 7.25 13.43
N LEU A 255 -14.79 6.53 12.78
CA LEU A 255 -14.87 5.07 12.62
C LEU A 255 -14.12 4.32 13.72
N LEU A 256 -12.90 4.71 14.03
CA LEU A 256 -12.05 3.98 14.98
C LEU A 256 -12.66 3.90 16.38
N PRO A 257 -12.55 2.73 17.05
CA PRO A 257 -11.70 1.56 16.74
C PRO A 257 -12.34 0.53 15.80
N ARG A 258 -13.39 0.87 15.08
CA ARG A 258 -14.00 0.02 14.05
C ARG A 258 -13.27 0.20 12.74
N GLU A 259 -13.21 -0.86 11.94
CA GLU A 259 -12.77 -0.76 10.54
C GLU A 259 -13.89 -0.20 9.65
N SER A 260 -15.10 -0.73 9.84
CA SER A 260 -16.25 -0.36 9.01
C SER A 260 -17.57 -0.53 9.76
N ALA A 261 -18.69 -0.31 9.09
CA ALA A 261 -20.01 -0.48 9.67
C ALA A 261 -20.25 -1.93 10.14
N SER A 262 -19.84 -2.93 9.38
CA SER A 262 -19.99 -4.34 9.76
C SER A 262 -18.83 -4.88 10.59
N LYS A 263 -17.60 -4.37 10.39
CA LYS A 263 -16.37 -4.87 11.05
C LYS A 263 -16.06 -4.05 12.30
N GLU A 264 -16.53 -4.52 13.44
CA GLU A 264 -16.36 -3.86 14.74
C GLU A 264 -14.92 -3.87 15.25
N VAL A 265 -14.12 -4.83 14.81
CA VAL A 265 -12.67 -4.95 15.05
C VAL A 265 -12.02 -5.65 13.88
N ASP A 266 -10.90 -5.10 13.41
CA ASP A 266 -10.19 -5.60 12.24
C ASP A 266 -8.70 -5.26 12.36
N SER A 267 -7.83 -6.22 12.02
CA SER A 267 -6.38 -6.02 12.01
C SER A 267 -5.91 -5.08 10.90
N ALA A 268 -6.72 -4.80 9.88
CA ALA A 268 -6.44 -3.77 8.88
C ALA A 268 -6.13 -2.40 9.51
N CYS A 269 -6.78 -2.08 10.64
CA CYS A 269 -6.51 -0.84 11.37
C CYS A 269 -5.05 -0.71 11.86
N LEU A 270 -4.29 -1.81 11.97
CA LEU A 270 -2.88 -1.76 12.34
C LEU A 270 -2.06 -0.96 11.32
N SER A 271 -2.42 -1.01 10.04
CA SER A 271 -1.74 -0.27 8.98
C SER A 271 -1.87 1.25 9.09
N VAL A 272 -2.85 1.74 9.83
CA VAL A 272 -3.11 3.19 9.99
C VAL A 272 -2.84 3.73 11.38
N ILE A 273 -2.88 2.88 12.42
CA ILE A 273 -2.41 3.28 13.76
C ILE A 273 -0.91 3.08 13.95
N GLY A 274 -0.26 2.36 13.04
CA GLY A 274 1.15 2.06 12.99
C GLY A 274 1.69 2.18 11.56
N TYR A 275 2.74 1.39 11.29
CA TYR A 275 3.34 1.34 9.96
C TYR A 275 2.35 0.79 8.91
N PRO A 276 2.29 1.38 7.70
CA PRO A 276 3.13 2.46 7.19
C PRO A 276 2.55 3.87 7.38
N ALA A 277 1.27 4.00 7.77
CA ALA A 277 0.58 5.28 7.66
C ALA A 277 0.78 6.22 8.87
N TRP A 278 0.82 5.69 10.10
CA TRP A 278 0.89 6.51 11.32
C TRP A 278 -0.12 7.66 11.30
N ALA A 279 -1.37 7.36 10.91
CA ALA A 279 -2.36 8.34 10.51
C ALA A 279 -3.07 9.05 11.68
N LEU A 280 -2.74 8.72 12.92
CA LEU A 280 -3.39 9.25 14.12
C LEU A 280 -2.42 10.02 14.98
N GLU A 281 -2.88 11.19 15.41
CA GLU A 281 -2.19 12.05 16.38
C GLU A 281 -2.64 11.79 17.83
N ASP A 282 -3.79 11.12 18.03
CA ASP A 282 -4.37 10.82 19.35
C ASP A 282 -3.83 9.48 19.88
N PRO A 283 -2.91 9.49 20.86
CA PRO A 283 -2.29 8.30 21.40
C PRO A 283 -3.27 7.41 22.17
N GLU A 284 -4.34 7.97 22.75
CA GLU A 284 -5.35 7.18 23.46
C GLU A 284 -6.19 6.38 22.47
N LEU A 285 -6.55 6.97 21.33
CA LEU A 285 -7.28 6.27 20.27
C LEU A 285 -6.41 5.19 19.62
N VAL A 286 -5.12 5.44 19.41
CA VAL A 286 -4.14 4.45 18.94
C VAL A 286 -4.09 3.26 19.91
N GLU A 287 -3.83 3.51 21.18
CA GLU A 287 -3.70 2.44 22.18
C GLU A 287 -5.04 1.68 22.38
N ARG A 288 -6.16 2.37 22.40
CA ARG A 288 -7.49 1.74 22.49
C ARG A 288 -7.74 0.81 21.30
N THR A 289 -7.39 1.22 20.09
CA THR A 289 -7.55 0.43 18.87
C THR A 289 -6.63 -0.78 18.89
N ALA A 290 -5.34 -0.57 19.17
CA ALA A 290 -4.33 -1.65 19.25
C ALA A 290 -4.68 -2.69 20.31
N ARG A 291 -5.11 -2.25 21.50
CA ARG A 291 -5.50 -3.13 22.61
C ARG A 291 -6.72 -3.98 22.25
N ARG A 292 -7.68 -3.38 21.55
CA ARG A 292 -8.88 -4.09 21.11
C ARG A 292 -8.54 -5.18 20.08
N ILE A 293 -7.71 -4.86 19.08
CA ILE A 293 -7.23 -5.82 18.09
C ILE A 293 -6.49 -6.96 18.78
N ARG A 294 -5.52 -6.64 19.65
CA ARG A 294 -4.74 -7.65 20.38
C ARG A 294 -5.62 -8.59 21.17
N ARG A 295 -6.62 -8.06 21.90
CA ARG A 295 -7.51 -8.86 22.73
C ARG A 295 -8.46 -9.75 21.94
N GLU A 296 -8.97 -9.26 20.81
CA GLU A 296 -10.08 -9.91 20.11
C GLU A 296 -9.63 -10.72 18.89
N LEU A 297 -8.47 -10.39 18.30
CA LEU A 297 -7.97 -11.03 17.08
C LEU A 297 -6.61 -11.69 17.28
N GLY A 298 -5.93 -11.46 18.40
CA GLY A 298 -4.60 -12.01 18.68
C GLY A 298 -4.64 -13.54 18.81
N GLY A 299 -3.67 -14.20 18.18
CA GLY A 299 -3.43 -15.63 18.25
C GLY A 299 -1.95 -15.96 18.44
N LEU A 300 -1.62 -17.23 18.47
CA LEU A 300 -0.24 -17.70 18.69
C LEU A 300 0.73 -17.21 17.59
N TYR A 301 0.27 -17.15 16.35
CA TYR A 301 1.10 -16.83 15.18
C TYR A 301 0.84 -15.44 14.60
N GLY A 302 -0.03 -14.62 15.21
CA GLY A 302 -0.37 -13.29 14.71
C GLY A 302 -1.82 -12.91 14.98
N TYR A 303 -2.43 -12.19 14.05
CA TYR A 303 -3.80 -11.70 14.20
C TYR A 303 -4.71 -12.27 13.12
N LYS A 304 -5.95 -12.64 13.51
CA LYS A 304 -7.04 -12.86 12.55
C LYS A 304 -7.35 -11.53 11.84
N ARG A 305 -7.84 -11.59 10.61
CA ARG A 305 -8.25 -10.38 9.88
C ARG A 305 -9.32 -9.63 10.65
N PHE A 306 -10.45 -10.27 10.91
CA PHE A 306 -11.57 -9.74 11.71
C PHE A 306 -12.35 -10.89 12.38
N ARG A 307 -13.29 -10.54 13.27
CA ARG A 307 -14.10 -11.53 13.96
C ARG A 307 -15.08 -12.20 12.99
N ARG A 308 -15.19 -13.54 13.09
CA ARG A 308 -16.04 -14.37 12.22
C ARG A 308 -15.69 -14.18 10.75
N ASP A 309 -14.40 -14.14 10.44
CA ASP A 309 -13.90 -14.15 9.10
C ASP A 309 -14.19 -15.52 8.45
N GLY A 310 -15.40 -15.64 7.88
CA GLY A 310 -15.83 -16.81 7.13
C GLY A 310 -15.73 -16.54 5.64
N HIS A 311 -14.90 -17.31 4.94
CA HIS A 311 -14.81 -17.24 3.50
C HIS A 311 -15.06 -18.60 2.90
N GLN A 312 -16.04 -18.69 2.04
CA GLN A 312 -16.48 -19.82 1.24
C GLN A 312 -16.20 -21.23 1.81
N THR A 313 -17.27 -21.92 2.11
CA THR A 313 -17.45 -23.05 2.98
C THR A 313 -16.50 -24.24 2.86
N VAL A 314 -15.97 -24.57 1.70
CA VAL A 314 -15.02 -25.69 1.54
C VAL A 314 -13.63 -25.36 2.09
N VAL A 315 -13.32 -24.07 2.19
CA VAL A 315 -12.04 -23.55 2.68
C VAL A 315 -12.16 -23.02 4.12
N GLU A 316 -13.37 -22.75 4.59
CA GLU A 316 -13.63 -22.32 5.97
C GLU A 316 -13.08 -23.30 7.00
N ASP A 317 -13.20 -24.60 6.75
CA ASP A 317 -12.66 -25.61 7.65
C ASP A 317 -11.13 -25.61 7.69
N ILE A 318 -10.48 -25.36 6.55
CA ILE A 318 -9.02 -25.29 6.46
C ILE A 318 -8.52 -23.97 7.07
N THR A 319 -9.21 -22.86 6.85
CA THR A 319 -8.85 -21.59 7.47
C THR A 319 -9.12 -21.56 8.97
N ARG A 320 -10.13 -22.26 9.46
CA ARG A 320 -10.34 -22.48 10.89
C ARG A 320 -9.22 -23.26 11.52
N LEU A 321 -8.74 -24.32 10.87
CA LEU A 321 -7.60 -25.12 11.33
C LEU A 321 -6.28 -24.35 11.37
N HIS A 322 -6.15 -23.28 10.59
CA HIS A 322 -4.94 -22.44 10.59
C HIS A 322 -4.99 -21.26 11.57
N TYR A 323 -6.17 -20.94 12.14
CA TYR A 323 -6.36 -19.81 13.03
C TYR A 323 -6.79 -20.19 14.46
N GLU A 324 -7.04 -21.48 14.73
CA GLU A 324 -7.17 -22.04 16.09
C GLU A 324 -5.80 -22.51 16.60
#